data_cac4b1913ffc821141f279155385e724
#
_entry.id   cac4b1913ffc821141f279155385e724
#
_cell.length_a   1.000
_cell.length_b   1.000
_cell.length_c   1.000
_cell.angle_alpha   90.00
_cell.angle_beta   90.00
_cell.angle_gamma   90.00
#
_symmetry.space_group_name_H-M   'P 1'
#
loop_
_entity.id
_entity.type
_entity.pdbx_description
1 polymer ?
#
loop_
_entity_poly.entity_id
_entity_poly.type
_entity_poly.pdbx_seq_one_letter_code
_entity_poly.pdbx_strand_id
1 'polypeptide(L)'
;NVPDCKREPLFDPAVDLDVDNDVRCMLSVPLIERAQLVGVLQVVDSEQGAFSTEDERVAETLATQCVVFIQRERMSRSLAQAEKLDREIKLAREIQMSTLPSEMPRLADYDMAGQFCPADETGGDTFDLVPLDERRLFLLLGDASGHGIGPALSATQMTGMLRVALRLGA
;
A
#
# COMPACT_ATOMS: atom_id res chain seq x y z
N ASN A 1 21.38 -28.13 16.67
CA ASN A 1 22.34 -27.91 17.75
C ASN A 1 23.72 -28.32 17.25
N VAL A 2 24.67 -27.39 17.17
CA VAL A 2 26.06 -27.57 16.70
C VAL A 2 26.97 -27.30 17.91
N PRO A 3 27.50 -28.34 18.53
CA PRO A 3 28.30 -28.21 19.74
C PRO A 3 29.72 -27.66 19.51
N ASP A 4 30.24 -27.76 18.29
CA ASP A 4 31.55 -27.20 17.88
C ASP A 4 31.48 -26.73 16.41
N CYS A 5 31.26 -25.44 16.21
CA CYS A 5 31.16 -24.85 14.88
C CYS A 5 32.42 -25.00 14.02
N LYS A 6 33.60 -25.09 14.63
CA LYS A 6 34.86 -25.28 13.90
C LYS A 6 35.00 -26.67 13.27
N ARG A 7 34.21 -27.65 13.75
CA ARG A 7 34.17 -29.01 13.24
C ARG A 7 32.97 -29.32 12.35
N GLU A 8 32.03 -28.38 12.24
CA GLU A 8 30.83 -28.58 11.43
C GLU A 8 31.11 -28.21 9.96
N PRO A 9 31.06 -29.21 9.03
CA PRO A 9 31.41 -28.98 7.63
C PRO A 9 30.49 -28.00 6.90
N LEU A 10 29.27 -27.78 7.41
CA LEU A 10 28.26 -26.89 6.83
C LEU A 10 28.30 -25.48 7.43
N PHE A 11 29.13 -25.24 8.45
CA PHE A 11 29.25 -23.93 9.05
C PHE A 11 30.22 -23.06 8.25
N ASP A 12 29.72 -21.94 7.73
CA ASP A 12 30.54 -20.92 7.06
C ASP A 12 30.42 -19.58 7.84
N PRO A 13 31.48 -19.13 8.53
CA PRO A 13 31.45 -17.89 9.30
C PRO A 13 31.04 -16.66 8.49
N ALA A 14 31.33 -16.65 7.19
CA ALA A 14 30.99 -15.53 6.31
C ALA A 14 29.50 -15.47 5.96
N VAL A 15 28.77 -16.58 6.13
CA VAL A 15 27.34 -16.70 5.80
C VAL A 15 26.49 -16.79 7.07
N ASP A 16 26.99 -17.55 8.08
CA ASP A 16 26.21 -17.88 9.27
C ASP A 16 26.34 -16.85 10.39
N LEU A 17 27.28 -15.93 10.30
CA LEU A 17 27.52 -14.90 11.30
C LEU A 17 27.55 -13.51 10.67
N ASP A 18 26.74 -12.61 11.23
CA ASP A 18 26.73 -11.20 10.85
C ASP A 18 27.75 -10.37 11.66
N VAL A 19 28.60 -11.02 12.46
CA VAL A 19 29.55 -10.39 13.39
C VAL A 19 30.86 -11.14 13.40
N ASP A 20 31.94 -10.41 13.47
CA ASP A 20 33.35 -10.88 13.51
C ASP A 20 33.67 -11.55 14.88
N ASN A 21 32.87 -12.54 15.29
CA ASN A 21 32.98 -13.24 16.56
C ASN A 21 33.44 -14.71 16.34
N ASP A 22 34.38 -15.13 17.15
CA ASP A 22 34.84 -16.53 17.23
C ASP A 22 33.78 -17.41 17.88
N VAL A 23 32.72 -17.78 17.15
CA VAL A 23 31.60 -18.59 17.63
C VAL A 23 32.07 -20.05 17.79
N ARG A 24 31.86 -20.60 18.99
CA ARG A 24 32.25 -21.97 19.33
C ARG A 24 31.14 -22.97 19.16
N CYS A 25 29.93 -22.63 19.61
CA CYS A 25 28.75 -23.49 19.49
C CYS A 25 27.53 -22.67 19.05
N MET A 26 26.58 -23.33 18.38
CA MET A 26 25.38 -22.69 17.85
C MET A 26 24.16 -23.59 17.99
N LEU A 27 23.04 -22.99 18.34
CA LEU A 27 21.72 -23.60 18.33
C LEU A 27 20.84 -22.82 17.34
N SER A 28 20.38 -23.50 16.27
CA SER A 28 19.50 -22.92 15.27
C SER A 28 18.12 -23.57 15.36
N VAL A 29 17.08 -22.74 15.51
CA VAL A 29 15.69 -23.17 15.63
C VAL A 29 14.90 -22.54 14.48
N PRO A 30 14.18 -23.33 13.67
CA PRO A 30 13.40 -22.79 12.57
C PRO A 30 12.18 -22.02 13.08
N LEU A 31 11.93 -20.87 12.48
CA LEU A 31 10.69 -20.11 12.65
C LEU A 31 9.68 -20.60 11.61
N ILE A 32 8.69 -21.36 12.05
CA ILE A 32 7.72 -22.00 11.16
C ILE A 32 6.34 -21.33 11.33
N GLU A 33 5.80 -20.82 10.23
CA GLU A 33 4.45 -20.30 10.13
C GLU A 33 3.62 -21.14 9.15
N ARG A 34 2.50 -21.76 9.62
CA ARG A 34 1.60 -22.57 8.76
C ARG A 34 2.34 -23.56 7.89
N ALA A 35 3.31 -24.27 8.48
CA ALA A 35 4.19 -25.23 7.81
C ALA A 35 5.17 -24.64 6.78
N GLN A 36 5.38 -23.35 6.77
CA GLN A 36 6.39 -22.66 5.95
C GLN A 36 7.51 -22.11 6.83
N LEU A 37 8.74 -22.25 6.38
CA LEU A 37 9.90 -21.65 7.02
C LEU A 37 9.90 -20.14 6.72
N VAL A 38 9.79 -19.31 7.75
CA VAL A 38 9.78 -17.84 7.65
C VAL A 38 11.06 -17.18 8.17
N GLY A 39 11.91 -17.97 8.82
CA GLY A 39 13.20 -17.52 9.34
C GLY A 39 13.87 -18.58 10.21
N VAL A 40 14.99 -18.22 10.81
CA VAL A 40 15.73 -19.05 11.76
C VAL A 40 16.09 -18.18 12.96
N LEU A 41 15.88 -18.71 14.17
CA LEU A 41 16.43 -18.15 15.41
C LEU A 41 17.75 -18.84 15.69
N GLN A 42 18.82 -18.07 15.81
CA GLN A 42 20.14 -18.60 16.14
C GLN A 42 20.57 -18.05 17.52
N VAL A 43 21.09 -18.96 18.34
CA VAL A 43 21.69 -18.66 19.62
C VAL A 43 23.12 -19.18 19.59
N VAL A 44 24.08 -18.34 19.96
CA VAL A 44 25.50 -18.67 19.87
C VAL A 44 26.19 -18.53 21.20
N ASP A 45 27.29 -19.24 21.39
CA ASP A 45 28.21 -19.18 22.55
C ASP A 45 27.56 -19.39 23.91
N SER A 46 27.20 -20.63 24.21
CA SER A 46 26.86 -21.04 25.57
C SER A 46 28.06 -20.90 26.51
N GLU A 47 27.90 -20.36 27.70
CA GLU A 47 28.92 -20.31 28.75
C GLU A 47 29.39 -21.74 29.16
N GLN A 48 28.50 -22.70 29.05
CA GLN A 48 28.75 -24.12 29.41
C GLN A 48 29.31 -24.96 28.26
N GLY A 49 29.59 -24.37 27.10
CA GLY A 49 29.98 -25.06 25.88
C GLY A 49 28.78 -25.42 24.99
N ALA A 50 28.49 -26.69 24.73
CA ALA A 50 27.33 -27.09 23.94
C ALA A 50 25.99 -26.76 24.63
N PHE A 51 24.96 -26.45 23.84
CA PHE A 51 23.62 -26.24 24.33
C PHE A 51 22.96 -27.53 24.81
N SER A 52 22.28 -27.45 25.97
CA SER A 52 21.54 -28.57 26.56
C SER A 52 20.16 -28.75 25.92
N THR A 53 19.50 -29.88 26.23
CA THR A 53 18.12 -30.14 25.81
C THR A 53 17.12 -29.11 26.43
N GLU A 54 17.45 -28.52 27.57
CA GLU A 54 16.63 -27.48 28.20
C GLU A 54 16.79 -26.17 27.41
N ASP A 55 17.99 -25.82 26.96
CA ASP A 55 18.25 -24.67 26.11
C ASP A 55 17.49 -24.80 24.78
N GLU A 56 17.45 -26.01 24.20
CA GLU A 56 16.67 -26.28 22.96
C GLU A 56 15.18 -25.99 23.18
N ARG A 57 14.57 -26.45 24.29
CA ARG A 57 13.17 -26.19 24.62
C ARG A 57 12.87 -24.71 24.82
N VAL A 58 13.79 -24.01 25.48
CA VAL A 58 13.66 -22.55 25.67
C VAL A 58 13.73 -21.84 24.32
N ALA A 59 14.69 -22.21 23.46
CA ALA A 59 14.85 -21.64 22.14
C ALA A 59 13.63 -21.93 21.24
N GLU A 60 13.06 -23.13 21.28
CA GLU A 60 11.80 -23.48 20.57
C GLU A 60 10.61 -22.63 21.04
N THR A 61 10.53 -22.40 22.35
CA THR A 61 9.50 -21.53 22.92
C THR A 61 9.66 -20.09 22.43
N LEU A 62 10.89 -19.58 22.45
CA LEU A 62 11.21 -18.24 21.94
C LEU A 62 10.94 -18.14 20.42
N ALA A 63 11.31 -19.17 19.66
CA ALA A 63 11.03 -19.23 18.21
C ALA A 63 9.53 -19.11 17.93
N THR A 64 8.70 -19.80 18.73
CA THR A 64 7.23 -19.68 18.61
C THR A 64 6.75 -18.25 18.90
N GLN A 65 7.28 -17.59 19.91
CA GLN A 65 6.94 -16.20 20.23
C GLN A 65 7.41 -15.24 19.11
N CYS A 66 8.61 -15.48 18.56
CA CYS A 66 9.11 -14.69 17.42
C CYS A 66 8.18 -14.78 16.21
N VAL A 67 7.68 -15.98 15.89
CA VAL A 67 6.71 -16.15 14.78
C VAL A 67 5.45 -15.31 15.02
N VAL A 68 4.88 -15.35 16.21
CA VAL A 68 3.69 -14.54 16.56
C VAL A 68 3.99 -13.04 16.42
N PHE A 69 5.16 -12.60 16.85
CA PHE A 69 5.56 -11.21 16.75
C PHE A 69 5.73 -10.77 15.29
N ILE A 70 6.38 -11.58 14.48
CA ILE A 70 6.55 -11.34 13.03
C ILE A 70 5.19 -11.23 12.33
N GLN A 71 4.26 -12.15 12.64
CA GLN A 71 2.89 -12.11 12.09
C GLN A 71 2.18 -10.81 12.44
N ARG A 72 2.23 -10.43 13.71
CA ARG A 72 1.60 -9.19 14.20
C ARG A 72 2.16 -7.96 13.50
N GLU A 73 3.47 -7.90 13.34
CA GLU A 73 4.15 -6.79 12.67
C GLU A 73 3.78 -6.70 11.18
N ARG A 74 3.75 -7.84 10.47
CA ARG A 74 3.31 -7.91 9.07
C ARG A 74 1.87 -7.44 8.92
N MET A 75 0.98 -7.89 9.80
CA MET A 75 -0.43 -7.48 9.80
C MET A 75 -0.58 -5.98 10.04
N SER A 76 0.14 -5.44 11.02
CA SER A 76 0.13 -4.00 11.34
C SER A 76 0.59 -3.16 10.16
N ARG A 77 1.68 -3.55 9.49
CA ARG A 77 2.17 -2.86 8.29
C ARG A 77 1.17 -2.91 7.14
N SER A 78 0.56 -4.07 6.93
CA SER A 78 -0.45 -4.27 5.87
C SER A 78 -1.68 -3.38 6.10
N LEU A 79 -2.16 -3.28 7.35
CA LEU A 79 -3.26 -2.39 7.72
C LEU A 79 -2.90 -0.92 7.52
N ALA A 80 -1.72 -0.49 7.98
CA ALA A 80 -1.27 0.88 7.80
C ALA A 80 -1.13 1.27 6.32
N GLN A 81 -0.68 0.34 5.47
CA GLN A 81 -0.59 0.55 4.03
C GLN A 81 -1.97 0.66 3.37
N ALA A 82 -2.92 -0.20 3.77
CA ALA A 82 -4.30 -0.14 3.29
C ALA A 82 -4.99 1.17 3.69
N GLU A 83 -4.83 1.61 4.93
CA GLU A 83 -5.37 2.89 5.40
C GLU A 83 -4.75 4.11 4.68
N LYS A 84 -3.45 4.04 4.35
CA LYS A 84 -2.79 5.08 3.57
C LYS A 84 -3.40 5.17 2.17
N LEU A 85 -3.56 4.03 1.50
CA LEU A 85 -4.16 3.96 0.16
C LEU A 85 -5.60 4.47 0.16
N ASP A 86 -6.40 4.10 1.14
CA ASP A 86 -7.78 4.57 1.30
C ASP A 86 -7.85 6.11 1.42
N ARG A 87 -6.95 6.71 2.21
CA ARG A 87 -6.86 8.18 2.31
C ARG A 87 -6.48 8.84 0.98
N GLU A 88 -5.54 8.24 0.22
CA GLU A 88 -5.12 8.77 -1.07
C GLU A 88 -6.27 8.72 -2.10
N ILE A 89 -7.06 7.64 -2.10
CA ILE A 89 -8.23 7.49 -2.97
C ILE A 89 -9.32 8.52 -2.60
N LYS A 90 -9.58 8.72 -1.32
CA LYS A 90 -10.55 9.74 -0.86
C LYS A 90 -10.13 11.15 -1.26
N LEU A 91 -8.85 11.48 -1.14
CA LEU A 91 -8.32 12.76 -1.61
C LEU A 91 -8.49 12.92 -3.12
N ALA A 92 -8.22 11.88 -3.91
CA ALA A 92 -8.43 11.91 -5.35
C ALA A 92 -9.90 12.16 -5.71
N ARG A 93 -10.84 11.53 -4.97
CA ARG A 93 -12.27 11.80 -5.08
C ARG A 93 -12.61 13.26 -4.79
N GLU A 94 -12.12 13.82 -3.70
CA GLU A 94 -12.36 15.21 -3.33
C GLU A 94 -11.88 16.17 -4.43
N ILE A 95 -10.68 15.93 -4.98
CA ILE A 95 -10.15 16.71 -6.10
C ILE A 95 -11.06 16.58 -7.33
N GLN A 96 -11.46 15.37 -7.71
CA GLN A 96 -12.36 15.17 -8.84
C GLN A 96 -13.69 15.88 -8.63
N MET A 97 -14.32 15.72 -7.47
CA MET A 97 -15.59 16.38 -7.13
C MET A 97 -15.48 17.90 -7.20
N SER A 98 -14.33 18.48 -6.85
CA SER A 98 -14.09 19.92 -6.93
C SER A 98 -14.03 20.46 -8.36
N THR A 99 -13.85 19.61 -9.35
CA THR A 99 -13.84 19.99 -10.78
C THR A 99 -15.22 19.99 -11.42
N LEU A 100 -16.19 19.35 -10.79
CA LEU A 100 -17.57 19.33 -11.26
C LEU A 100 -18.27 20.68 -10.91
N PRO A 101 -19.32 21.06 -11.65
CA PRO A 101 -20.09 22.25 -11.32
C PRO A 101 -20.71 22.15 -9.93
N SER A 102 -20.41 23.11 -9.06
CA SER A 102 -21.04 23.22 -7.74
C SER A 102 -22.49 23.71 -7.80
N GLU A 103 -22.81 24.48 -8.83
CA GLU A 103 -24.14 25.02 -9.09
C GLU A 103 -24.45 24.91 -10.59
N MET A 104 -25.71 24.64 -10.90
CA MET A 104 -26.17 24.64 -12.29
C MET A 104 -26.38 26.09 -12.76
N PRO A 105 -25.80 26.47 -13.92
CA PRO A 105 -25.99 27.78 -14.47
C PRO A 105 -27.48 28.00 -14.85
N ARG A 106 -27.93 29.24 -14.77
CA ARG A 106 -29.29 29.63 -15.21
C ARG A 106 -29.22 30.11 -16.64
N LEU A 107 -30.00 29.52 -17.51
CA LEU A 107 -30.21 29.97 -18.88
C LEU A 107 -31.70 30.14 -19.10
N ALA A 108 -32.11 31.27 -19.74
CA ALA A 108 -33.50 31.51 -20.00
C ALA A 108 -34.12 30.34 -20.80
N ASP A 109 -35.33 29.93 -20.39
CA ASP A 109 -36.12 28.87 -21.01
C ASP A 109 -35.56 27.43 -20.84
N TYR A 110 -34.53 27.25 -20.01
CA TYR A 110 -33.97 25.93 -19.72
C TYR A 110 -33.91 25.65 -18.22
N ASP A 111 -34.35 24.46 -17.84
CA ASP A 111 -34.17 23.88 -16.52
C ASP A 111 -33.11 22.80 -16.64
N MET A 112 -32.02 22.92 -15.85
CA MET A 112 -30.85 22.05 -15.98
C MET A 112 -30.53 21.38 -14.65
N ALA A 113 -30.27 20.07 -14.71
CA ALA A 113 -29.82 19.27 -13.58
C ALA A 113 -28.67 18.37 -14.02
N GLY A 114 -27.75 18.12 -13.13
CA GLY A 114 -26.65 17.17 -13.34
C GLY A 114 -26.34 16.43 -12.05
N GLN A 115 -25.99 15.15 -12.21
CA GLN A 115 -25.60 14.29 -11.10
C GLN A 115 -24.39 13.46 -11.53
N PHE A 116 -23.43 13.33 -10.63
CA PHE A 116 -22.27 12.47 -10.79
C PHE A 116 -22.37 11.30 -9.82
N CYS A 117 -22.30 10.06 -10.33
CA CYS A 117 -22.44 8.85 -9.53
C CYS A 117 -21.47 7.79 -10.04
N PRO A 118 -20.18 7.86 -9.64
CA PRO A 118 -19.19 6.88 -10.08
C PRO A 118 -19.46 5.51 -9.45
N ALA A 119 -19.05 4.43 -10.13
CA ALA A 119 -19.16 3.07 -9.64
C ALA A 119 -18.20 2.75 -8.49
N ASP A 120 -17.01 3.34 -8.53
CA ASP A 120 -15.98 3.27 -7.48
C ASP A 120 -15.88 4.63 -6.74
N GLU A 121 -14.85 4.81 -5.92
CA GLU A 121 -14.59 6.09 -5.24
C GLU A 121 -14.33 7.25 -6.23
N THR A 122 -13.73 6.93 -7.39
CA THR A 122 -13.49 7.87 -8.49
C THR A 122 -13.96 7.25 -9.82
N GLY A 123 -14.27 8.07 -10.81
CA GLY A 123 -14.78 7.61 -12.09
C GLY A 123 -14.16 8.32 -13.30
N GLY A 124 -14.24 7.68 -14.47
CA GLY A 124 -13.83 8.25 -15.75
C GLY A 124 -14.81 9.31 -16.28
N ASP A 125 -16.04 9.30 -15.80
CA ASP A 125 -17.07 10.24 -16.21
C ASP A 125 -16.77 11.67 -15.72
N THR A 126 -17.17 12.65 -16.48
CA THR A 126 -17.17 14.07 -16.08
C THR A 126 -18.24 14.84 -16.85
N PHE A 127 -18.71 15.92 -16.27
CA PHE A 127 -19.53 16.88 -16.97
C PHE A 127 -19.20 18.30 -16.52
N ASP A 128 -19.46 19.25 -17.41
CA ASP A 128 -19.34 20.67 -17.10
C ASP A 128 -20.35 21.51 -17.89
N LEU A 129 -20.78 22.61 -17.30
CA LEU A 129 -21.69 23.56 -17.88
C LEU A 129 -21.09 24.95 -17.74
N VAL A 130 -20.60 25.50 -18.83
CA VAL A 130 -19.93 26.81 -18.84
C VAL A 130 -20.77 27.81 -19.61
N PRO A 131 -21.38 28.81 -18.96
CA PRO A 131 -22.06 29.88 -19.66
C PRO A 131 -21.08 30.66 -20.55
N LEU A 132 -21.40 30.82 -21.81
CA LEU A 132 -20.64 31.64 -22.76
C LEU A 132 -21.20 33.07 -22.84
N ASP A 133 -22.51 33.18 -22.82
CA ASP A 133 -23.27 34.45 -22.71
C ASP A 133 -24.69 34.19 -22.18
N GLU A 134 -25.58 35.18 -22.25
CA GLU A 134 -26.96 35.08 -21.75
C GLU A 134 -27.82 34.03 -22.47
N ARG A 135 -27.41 33.58 -23.65
CA ARG A 135 -28.17 32.65 -24.52
C ARG A 135 -27.40 31.40 -24.92
N ARG A 136 -26.09 31.31 -24.63
CA ARG A 136 -25.26 30.22 -25.05
C ARG A 136 -24.57 29.57 -23.86
N LEU A 137 -24.61 28.25 -23.86
CA LEU A 137 -23.98 27.39 -22.88
C LEU A 137 -23.10 26.40 -23.59
N PHE A 138 -21.91 26.18 -23.08
CA PHE A 138 -21.08 25.03 -23.44
C PHE A 138 -21.37 23.89 -22.47
N LEU A 139 -21.77 22.75 -23.03
CA LEU A 139 -21.98 21.51 -22.27
C LEU A 139 -20.85 20.54 -22.60
N LEU A 140 -20.14 20.10 -21.59
CA LEU A 140 -19.21 18.97 -21.65
C LEU A 140 -19.89 17.76 -21.00
N LEU A 141 -19.84 16.65 -21.68
CA LEU A 141 -20.09 15.32 -21.13
C LEU A 141 -18.94 14.42 -21.63
N GLY A 142 -18.18 13.88 -20.72
CA GLY A 142 -16.99 13.06 -21.04
C GLY A 142 -16.99 11.76 -20.27
N ASP A 143 -16.44 10.72 -20.92
CA ASP A 143 -16.20 9.41 -20.33
C ASP A 143 -14.80 8.94 -20.72
N ALA A 144 -13.91 8.78 -19.75
CA ALA A 144 -12.60 8.21 -19.92
C ALA A 144 -12.64 6.71 -19.66
N SER A 145 -12.30 5.91 -20.67
CA SER A 145 -12.38 4.45 -20.62
C SER A 145 -11.65 3.84 -19.43
N GLY A 146 -12.32 2.94 -18.69
CA GLY A 146 -11.81 2.25 -17.51
C GLY A 146 -12.38 2.79 -16.20
N HIS A 147 -11.79 2.38 -15.09
CA HIS A 147 -12.25 2.76 -13.75
C HIS A 147 -11.06 3.11 -12.84
N GLY A 148 -11.36 3.74 -11.71
CA GLY A 148 -10.37 4.12 -10.71
C GLY A 148 -9.67 5.46 -11.01
N ILE A 149 -8.51 5.68 -10.39
CA ILE A 149 -7.82 6.98 -10.34
C ILE A 149 -7.31 7.44 -11.72
N GLY A 150 -6.83 6.53 -12.56
CA GLY A 150 -6.26 6.88 -13.88
C GLY A 150 -7.26 7.61 -14.78
N PRO A 151 -8.42 7.01 -15.12
CA PRO A 151 -9.49 7.68 -15.86
C PRO A 151 -10.00 8.96 -15.19
N ALA A 152 -10.12 8.97 -13.86
CA ALA A 152 -10.54 10.15 -13.10
C ALA A 152 -9.59 11.34 -13.28
N LEU A 153 -8.27 11.12 -13.27
CA LEU A 153 -7.27 12.15 -13.54
C LEU A 153 -7.36 12.67 -14.98
N SER A 154 -7.56 11.77 -15.96
CA SER A 154 -7.73 12.15 -17.36
C SER A 154 -8.97 13.02 -17.57
N ALA A 155 -10.09 12.65 -16.97
CA ALA A 155 -11.32 13.43 -17.00
C ALA A 155 -11.13 14.82 -16.35
N THR A 156 -10.50 14.87 -15.18
CA THR A 156 -10.17 16.13 -14.47
C THR A 156 -9.27 17.02 -15.31
N GLN A 157 -8.23 16.49 -15.93
CA GLN A 157 -7.30 17.22 -16.78
C GLN A 157 -8.03 17.78 -18.02
N MET A 158 -8.85 16.98 -18.68
CA MET A 158 -9.64 17.38 -19.84
C MET A 158 -10.58 18.54 -19.51
N THR A 159 -11.31 18.43 -18.41
CA THR A 159 -12.21 19.50 -17.94
C THR A 159 -11.45 20.79 -17.67
N GLY A 160 -10.29 20.71 -17.02
CA GLY A 160 -9.44 21.88 -16.76
C GLY A 160 -8.94 22.55 -18.02
N MET A 161 -8.44 21.77 -18.98
CA MET A 161 -7.97 22.27 -20.28
C MET A 161 -9.08 22.95 -21.08
N LEU A 162 -10.28 22.36 -21.14
CA LEU A 162 -11.43 22.93 -21.83
C LEU A 162 -11.89 24.25 -21.22
N ARG A 163 -11.94 24.33 -19.89
CA ARG A 163 -12.27 25.61 -19.20
C ARG A 163 -11.30 26.72 -19.55
N VAL A 164 -9.99 26.41 -19.61
CA VAL A 164 -8.98 27.40 -20.00
C VAL A 164 -9.16 27.81 -21.45
N ALA A 165 -9.34 26.85 -22.38
CA ALA A 165 -9.56 27.13 -23.79
C ALA A 165 -10.79 28.04 -24.02
N LEU A 166 -11.91 27.73 -23.38
CA LEU A 166 -13.13 28.56 -23.45
C LEU A 166 -12.92 29.98 -22.92
N ARG A 167 -12.13 30.17 -21.87
CA ARG A 167 -11.82 31.52 -21.33
C ARG A 167 -10.91 32.33 -22.25
N LEU A 168 -10.05 31.67 -23.02
CA LEU A 168 -9.16 32.31 -23.99
C LEU A 168 -9.82 32.59 -25.33
N GLY A 169 -11.07 32.18 -25.53
CA GLY A 169 -11.84 32.42 -26.75
C GLY A 169 -11.47 31.44 -27.89
N ALA A 170 -10.97 30.26 -27.55
CA ALA A 170 -10.68 29.20 -28.54
C ALA A 170 -11.95 28.49 -28.97
#